data_c4fb0131b9fce73cfb10731ff1792844
#
_entry.id   c4fb0131b9fce73cfb10731ff1792844
#
_cell.length_a   1.000
_cell.length_b   1.000
_cell.length_c   1.000
_cell.angle_alpha   90.00
_cell.angle_beta   90.00
_cell.angle_gamma   90.00
#
_symmetry.space_group_name_H-M   'P 1'
#
loop_
_entity.id
_entity.type
_entity.pdbx_description
1 polymer ?
#
loop_
_entity_poly.entity_id
_entity_poly.type
_entity_poly.pdbx_seq_one_letter_code
_entity_poly.pdbx_strand_id
1 'polypeptide(L)'
;MCSSDLEPGYRHFYVDPQIPNGVTWAKVTKESPYGTIAVNWELQGNQLNLQLTVPAGTTATVCIPNNAVSCEMNKKKVSIKKQTVDVEAGHYDFLFNLK
;
A
#
# COMPACT_ATOMS: atom_id res chain seq x y z
N MET A 1 13.92 8.23 -5.37
CA MET A 1 13.75 7.73 -4.34
C MET A 1 12.87 8.39 -3.58
N CYS A 2 12.26 7.92 -2.95
CA CYS A 2 11.43 8.51 -2.23
C CYS A 2 12.08 9.26 -1.22
N SER A 3 12.17 10.41 -1.34
CA SER A 3 12.83 11.15 -0.40
C SER A 3 11.98 11.67 0.63
N SER A 4 10.90 11.14 0.77
CA SER A 4 10.01 11.55 1.79
C SER A 4 10.59 11.53 3.16
N ASP A 5 11.64 10.82 3.30
CA ASP A 5 12.32 10.77 4.56
C ASP A 5 12.91 12.08 4.96
N LEU A 6 12.87 13.08 4.17
CA LEU A 6 13.39 14.36 4.52
C LEU A 6 12.51 15.14 5.48
N GLU A 7 11.27 14.73 5.63
CA GLU A 7 10.38 15.45 6.53
C GLU A 7 10.64 15.11 7.96
N PRO A 8 10.91 16.08 8.82
CA PRO A 8 11.02 15.81 10.25
C PRO A 8 9.67 15.31 10.76
N GLY A 9 9.67 14.25 11.49
CA GLY A 9 8.44 13.65 11.94
C GLY A 9 7.84 12.65 11.00
N TYR A 10 8.22 12.66 9.74
CA TYR A 10 7.89 11.62 8.78
C TYR A 10 6.43 11.18 8.87
N ARG A 11 5.53 12.08 8.62
CA ARG A 11 4.11 11.83 8.79
C ARG A 11 3.45 11.18 7.60
N HIS A 12 4.13 11.11 6.47
CA HIS A 12 3.56 10.58 5.24
C HIS A 12 4.55 9.64 4.57
N PHE A 13 4.05 8.53 4.05
CA PHE A 13 4.90 7.60 3.31
C PHE A 13 4.13 7.04 2.12
N TYR A 14 4.88 6.48 1.18
CA TYR A 14 4.31 5.91 -0.03
C TYR A 14 4.44 4.40 0.01
N VAL A 15 3.41 3.72 -0.44
CA VAL A 15 3.40 2.27 -0.56
C VAL A 15 3.32 1.93 -2.04
N ASP A 16 4.38 1.31 -2.56
CA ASP A 16 4.46 0.96 -3.97
C ASP A 16 4.68 -0.54 -4.06
N PRO A 17 3.63 -1.33 -4.25
CA PRO A 17 3.76 -2.78 -4.30
C PRO A 17 4.37 -3.20 -5.64
N GLN A 18 5.67 -3.38 -5.65
CA GLN A 18 6.37 -3.91 -6.81
C GLN A 18 6.49 -5.41 -6.66
N ILE A 19 6.10 -6.13 -7.70
CA ILE A 19 6.05 -7.59 -7.67
C ILE A 19 7.19 -8.11 -8.54
N PRO A 20 8.30 -8.55 -7.95
CA PRO A 20 9.38 -9.14 -8.73
C PRO A 20 8.96 -10.49 -9.30
N ASN A 21 9.61 -10.90 -10.39
CA ASN A 21 9.32 -12.19 -10.98
C ASN A 21 9.66 -13.32 -10.01
N GLY A 22 8.73 -14.25 -9.88
CA GLY A 22 8.96 -15.41 -9.03
C GLY A 22 8.57 -15.20 -7.57
N VAL A 23 8.09 -14.01 -7.21
CA VAL A 23 7.67 -13.73 -5.84
C VAL A 23 6.17 -13.53 -5.82
N THR A 24 5.49 -14.29 -4.97
CA THR A 24 4.03 -14.22 -4.87
C THR A 24 3.55 -13.63 -3.55
N TRP A 25 4.44 -13.35 -2.64
CA TRP A 25 4.08 -12.72 -1.38
C TRP A 25 5.28 -12.02 -0.79
N ALA A 26 5.03 -11.05 0.06
CA ALA A 26 6.09 -10.38 0.81
C ALA A 26 5.53 -9.72 2.05
N LYS A 27 6.37 -9.60 3.05
CA LYS A 27 6.06 -8.89 4.28
C LYS A 27 7.14 -7.85 4.48
N VAL A 28 6.71 -6.61 4.69
CA VAL A 28 7.63 -5.51 4.96
C VAL A 28 7.15 -4.79 6.21
N THR A 29 8.03 -4.61 7.17
CA THR A 29 7.73 -3.81 8.34
C THR A 29 8.80 -2.75 8.50
N LYS A 30 8.37 -1.55 8.86
CA LYS A 30 9.27 -0.45 9.13
C LYS A 30 8.87 0.21 10.43
N GLU A 31 9.85 0.62 11.21
CA GLU A 31 9.57 1.35 12.42
C GLU A 31 9.62 2.82 12.14
N SER A 32 8.65 3.56 12.66
CA SER A 32 8.61 5.00 12.54
C SER A 32 8.46 5.60 13.93
N PRO A 33 8.71 6.90 14.11
CA PRO A 33 8.51 7.54 15.41
C PRO A 33 7.08 7.45 15.92
N TYR A 34 6.13 7.16 15.03
CA TYR A 34 4.72 7.07 15.39
C TYR A 34 4.23 5.65 15.61
N GLY A 35 5.05 4.66 15.28
CA GLY A 35 4.64 3.27 15.42
C GLY A 35 5.19 2.42 14.29
N THR A 36 4.73 1.19 14.21
CA THR A 36 5.20 0.25 13.20
C THR A 36 4.32 0.31 11.96
N ILE A 37 4.96 0.49 10.82
CA ILE A 37 4.28 0.44 9.53
C ILE A 37 4.44 -0.97 9.00
N ALA A 38 3.34 -1.62 8.68
CA ALA A 38 3.38 -2.98 8.13
C ALA A 38 2.71 -3.02 6.77
N VAL A 39 3.37 -3.64 5.82
CA VAL A 39 2.85 -3.83 4.47
C VAL A 39 3.03 -5.28 4.11
N ASN A 40 1.93 -5.99 3.91
CA ASN A 40 1.97 -7.39 3.51
C ASN A 40 1.18 -7.53 2.23
N TRP A 41 1.72 -8.25 1.26
CA TRP A 41 0.96 -8.49 0.04
C TRP A 41 1.15 -9.93 -0.42
N GLU A 42 0.13 -10.42 -1.11
CA GLU A 42 0.14 -11.77 -1.66
C GLU A 42 -0.53 -11.75 -3.02
N LEU A 43 0.12 -12.33 -4.00
CA LEU A 43 -0.41 -12.39 -5.35
C LEU A 43 -1.00 -13.79 -5.58
N GLN A 44 -2.27 -13.82 -5.96
CA GLN A 44 -2.95 -15.07 -6.27
C GLN A 44 -3.56 -14.95 -7.65
N GLY A 45 -2.97 -15.61 -8.63
CA GLY A 45 -3.44 -15.51 -10.00
C GLY A 45 -3.37 -14.07 -10.49
N ASN A 46 -4.52 -13.49 -10.77
CA ASN A 46 -4.60 -12.10 -11.21
C ASN A 46 -5.05 -11.16 -10.12
N GLN A 47 -5.02 -11.61 -8.87
CA GLN A 47 -5.45 -10.78 -7.75
C GLN A 47 -4.29 -10.54 -6.80
N LEU A 48 -4.09 -9.29 -6.45
CA LEU A 48 -3.07 -8.91 -5.48
C LEU A 48 -3.77 -8.43 -4.21
N ASN A 49 -3.55 -9.15 -3.12
CA ASN A 49 -4.07 -8.75 -1.82
C ASN A 49 -2.99 -7.99 -1.08
N LEU A 50 -3.29 -6.79 -0.66
CA LEU A 50 -2.35 -5.96 0.07
C LEU A 50 -2.97 -5.58 1.41
N GLN A 51 -2.26 -5.84 2.48
CA GLN A 51 -2.67 -5.43 3.82
C GLN A 51 -1.72 -4.35 4.31
N LEU A 52 -2.28 -3.24 4.71
CA LEU A 52 -1.50 -2.09 5.13
C LEU A 52 -1.92 -1.68 6.54
N THR A 53 -0.94 -1.47 7.39
CA THR A 53 -1.15 -0.93 8.73
C THR A 53 -0.46 0.42 8.81
N VAL A 54 -1.23 1.45 9.12
CA VAL A 54 -0.73 2.82 9.24
C VAL A 54 -0.87 3.23 10.69
N PRO A 55 0.24 3.57 11.37
CA PRO A 55 0.16 3.97 12.77
C PRO A 55 -0.51 5.33 12.95
N ALA A 56 -1.03 5.54 14.15
CA ALA A 56 -1.71 6.80 14.46
C ALA A 56 -0.78 7.99 14.25
N GLY A 57 -1.31 9.06 13.71
CA GLY A 57 -0.52 10.26 13.44
C GLY A 57 0.18 10.28 12.08
N THR A 58 0.03 9.22 11.28
CA THR A 58 0.66 9.17 9.96
C THR A 58 -0.40 8.94 8.90
N THR A 59 -0.02 9.21 7.66
CA THR A 59 -0.84 8.93 6.50
C THR A 59 0.00 8.21 5.46
N ALA A 60 -0.64 7.60 4.49
CA ALA A 60 0.06 6.88 3.44
C ALA A 60 -0.63 7.08 2.10
N THR A 61 0.16 6.99 1.04
CA THR A 61 -0.36 6.96 -0.32
C THR A 61 -0.01 5.61 -0.93
N VAL A 62 -1.02 4.86 -1.32
CA VAL A 62 -0.82 3.56 -1.94
C VAL A 62 -0.83 3.74 -3.45
N CYS A 63 0.24 3.31 -4.10
CA CYS A 63 0.34 3.40 -5.55
C CYS A 63 -0.34 2.20 -6.19
N ILE A 64 -1.20 2.43 -7.15
CA ILE A 64 -1.93 1.39 -7.85
C ILE A 64 -1.09 0.89 -9.02
N PRO A 65 -0.88 -0.42 -9.17
CA PRO A 65 -0.10 -0.94 -10.29
C PRO A 65 -0.74 -0.60 -11.64
N ASN A 66 0.10 -0.39 -12.64
CA ASN A 66 -0.39 -0.02 -13.97
C ASN A 66 -1.24 -1.11 -14.61
N ASN A 67 -1.01 -2.37 -14.26
CA ASN A 67 -1.79 -3.47 -14.80
C ASN A 67 -3.05 -3.78 -13.99
N ALA A 68 -3.36 -2.98 -12.99
CA ALA A 68 -4.58 -3.18 -12.22
C ALA A 68 -5.78 -2.69 -13.02
N VAL A 69 -6.81 -3.51 -13.09
CA VAL A 69 -8.05 -3.14 -13.76
C VAL A 69 -9.08 -2.65 -12.75
N SER A 70 -8.92 -2.99 -11.49
CA SER A 70 -9.79 -2.47 -10.45
C SER A 70 -9.08 -2.53 -9.11
N CYS A 71 -9.57 -1.76 -8.17
CA CYS A 71 -9.02 -1.68 -6.82
C CYS A 71 -10.17 -1.64 -5.84
N GLU A 72 -10.03 -2.40 -4.76
CA GLU A 72 -10.99 -2.37 -3.66
C GLU A 72 -10.24 -2.12 -2.37
N MET A 73 -10.82 -1.35 -1.49
CA MET A 73 -10.26 -1.08 -0.18
C MET A 73 -11.32 -1.42 0.86
N ASN A 74 -11.02 -2.37 1.74
CA ASN A 74 -11.95 -2.85 2.77
C ASN A 74 -13.28 -3.30 2.14
N LYS A 75 -13.20 -3.99 1.01
CA LYS A 75 -14.35 -4.50 0.26
C LYS A 75 -15.18 -3.41 -0.41
N LYS A 76 -14.66 -2.19 -0.49
CA LYS A 76 -15.33 -1.10 -1.19
C LYS A 76 -14.56 -0.73 -2.44
N LYS A 77 -15.28 -0.54 -3.54
CA LYS A 77 -14.63 -0.17 -4.78
C LYS A 77 -13.98 1.21 -4.68
N VAL A 78 -12.78 1.32 -5.20
CA VAL A 78 -12.03 2.55 -5.21
C VAL A 78 -11.68 2.91 -6.65
N SER A 79 -11.76 4.19 -6.99
CA SER A 79 -11.42 4.63 -8.33
C SER A 79 -9.92 4.48 -8.58
N ILE A 80 -9.57 3.95 -9.75
CA ILE A 80 -8.17 3.81 -10.13
C ILE A 80 -7.71 4.92 -11.06
N LYS A 81 -8.53 5.91 -11.27
CA LYS A 81 -8.21 6.98 -12.21
C LYS A 81 -6.99 7.77 -11.80
N LYS A 82 -6.78 7.92 -10.50
CA LYS A 82 -5.64 8.67 -9.99
C LYS A 82 -4.39 7.84 -9.82
N GLN A 83 -4.51 6.53 -10.00
CA GLN A 83 -3.41 5.59 -9.79
C GLN A 83 -2.81 5.64 -8.39
N THR A 84 -3.42 6.35 -7.48
CA THR A 84 -2.99 6.40 -6.07
C THR A 84 -4.23 6.48 -5.17
N VAL A 85 -4.06 6.00 -3.95
CA VAL A 85 -5.10 6.05 -2.94
C VAL A 85 -4.48 6.59 -1.66
N ASP A 86 -5.03 7.67 -1.13
CA ASP A 86 -4.56 8.23 0.13
C ASP A 86 -5.33 7.61 1.27
N VAL A 87 -4.63 7.19 2.31
CA VAL A 87 -5.24 6.57 3.48
C VAL A 87 -4.71 7.21 4.75
N GLU A 88 -5.52 7.17 5.79
CA GLU A 88 -5.15 7.69 7.09
C GLU A 88 -4.74 6.56 8.01
N ALA A 89 -4.52 6.84 9.28
CA ALA A 89 -4.15 5.83 10.24
C ALA A 89 -5.21 4.74 10.36
N GLY A 90 -4.78 3.50 10.46
CA GLY A 90 -5.67 2.36 10.59
C GLY A 90 -5.19 1.14 9.80
N HIS A 91 -6.05 0.15 9.72
CA HIS A 91 -5.78 -1.05 8.95
C HIS A 91 -6.59 -1.03 7.67
N TYR A 92 -5.96 -1.38 6.58
CA TYR A 92 -6.59 -1.36 5.26
C TYR A 92 -6.30 -2.66 4.52
N ASP A 93 -7.33 -3.21 3.88
CA ASP A 93 -7.17 -4.37 3.02
C ASP A 93 -7.45 -3.92 1.60
N PHE A 94 -6.47 -4.01 0.75
CA PHE A 94 -6.61 -3.65 -0.66
C PHE A 94 -6.66 -4.91 -1.51
N LEU A 95 -7.51 -4.89 -2.50
CA LEU A 95 -7.56 -5.96 -3.48
C LEU A 95 -7.44 -5.33 -4.85
N PHE A 96 -6.37 -5.64 -5.55
CA PHE A 96 -6.17 -5.16 -6.91
C PHE A 96 -6.43 -6.33 -7.86
N ASN A 97 -7.31 -6.11 -8.80
CA ASN A 97 -7.53 -7.08 -9.87
C ASN A 97 -6.63 -6.69 -11.03
N LEU A 98 -5.77 -7.60 -11.42
CA LEU A 98 -4.77 -7.36 -12.46
C LEU A 98 -5.21 -7.98 -13.78
N LYS A 99 -4.62 -7.51 -14.84
CA LYS A 99 -4.88 -8.12 -16.15
C LYS A 99 -4.27 -9.49 -16.29
#